data_11ecfd36bc28577cb9ba694a8aa12f3b
#
_entry.id   11ecfd36bc28577cb9ba694a8aa12f3b
#
_cell.length_a   1.000
_cell.length_b   1.000
_cell.length_c   1.000
_cell.angle_alpha   90.00
_cell.angle_beta   90.00
_cell.angle_gamma   90.00
#
_symmetry.space_group_name_H-M   'P 1'
#
loop_
_entity.id
_entity.type
_entity.pdbx_description
1 polymer ?
#
loop_
_entity_poly.entity_id
_entity_poly.type
_entity_poly.pdbx_seq_one_letter_code
_entity_poly.pdbx_strand_id
1 'polypeptide(L)'
;MCNVSLNGTQPSDASICVLRALEAAGLEAWYVGGWVRDALMGRPSHDVDMCCSGLWQESKAALEAADIAVIESGIKFGGITAICDGERIEVTTYRLDGFYTDGRHPQNVERAASLEDDLARRDFTVNAMAWHPQRGLVDRYDGQGDLDRKLIRAVGDPKRRFNEDALRMLRAVRFACRLDFMIEPKTKQALAECAPLLDAVAR
;
A
#
# COMPACT_ATOMS: atom_id res chain seq x y z
N MET A 1 5.28 2.40 24.23
CA MET A 1 5.01 2.13 22.81
C MET A 1 5.81 0.89 22.43
N CYS A 2 5.16 -0.22 22.11
CA CYS A 2 5.88 -1.44 21.73
C CYS A 2 6.52 -1.19 20.36
N ASN A 3 7.86 -1.16 20.32
CA ASN A 3 8.61 -1.19 19.09
C ASN A 3 8.35 -2.56 18.44
N VAL A 4 7.41 -2.64 17.51
CA VAL A 4 7.19 -3.87 16.74
C VAL A 4 8.41 -4.06 15.86
N SER A 5 9.22 -5.04 16.21
CA SER A 5 10.38 -5.45 15.43
C SER A 5 9.89 -6.07 14.11
N LEU A 6 10.46 -5.64 13.00
CA LEU A 6 10.22 -6.22 11.67
C LEU A 6 10.96 -7.56 11.47
N ASN A 7 10.99 -8.43 12.49
CA ASN A 7 11.64 -9.76 12.44
C ASN A 7 13.06 -9.74 11.87
N GLY A 8 13.86 -8.72 12.24
CA GLY A 8 15.23 -8.56 11.79
C GLY A 8 15.39 -7.89 10.41
N THR A 9 14.30 -7.62 9.70
CA THR A 9 14.34 -6.84 8.45
C THR A 9 14.55 -5.37 8.76
N GLN A 10 15.50 -4.74 8.08
CA GLN A 10 15.77 -3.31 8.17
C GLN A 10 15.51 -2.65 6.81
N PRO A 11 14.98 -1.43 6.79
CA PRO A 11 14.96 -0.62 5.57
C PRO A 11 16.38 -0.39 5.05
N SER A 12 16.53 -0.25 3.73
CA SER A 12 17.82 0.15 3.15
C SER A 12 18.16 1.59 3.51
N ASP A 13 19.45 1.93 3.49
CA ASP A 13 19.91 3.31 3.72
C ASP A 13 19.30 4.28 2.70
N ALA A 14 19.16 3.85 1.44
CA ALA A 14 18.49 4.59 0.39
C ALA A 14 17.05 4.93 0.73
N SER A 15 16.28 3.94 1.21
CA SER A 15 14.88 4.15 1.59
C SER A 15 14.74 5.04 2.84
N ILE A 16 15.66 4.92 3.80
CA ILE A 16 15.73 5.81 4.96
C ILE A 16 16.04 7.26 4.53
N CYS A 17 16.93 7.43 3.55
CA CYS A 17 17.27 8.75 3.01
C CYS A 17 16.03 9.42 2.39
N VAL A 18 15.27 8.68 1.57
CA VAL A 18 14.01 9.17 0.98
C VAL A 18 13.00 9.55 2.08
N LEU A 19 12.79 8.70 3.08
CA LEU A 19 11.89 8.98 4.21
C LEU A 19 12.27 10.29 4.90
N ARG A 20 13.57 10.46 5.24
CA ARG A 20 14.08 11.64 5.94
C ARG A 20 13.96 12.92 5.10
N ALA A 21 14.18 12.84 3.79
CA ALA A 21 14.03 13.98 2.89
C ALA A 21 12.58 14.49 2.87
N LEU A 22 11.60 13.59 2.80
CA LEU A 22 10.18 13.93 2.88
C LEU A 22 9.83 14.57 4.24
N GLU A 23 10.28 13.98 5.34
CA GLU A 23 10.00 14.48 6.69
C GLU A 23 10.69 15.82 6.99
N ALA A 24 11.89 16.05 6.46
CA ALA A 24 12.59 17.33 6.59
C ALA A 24 11.83 18.48 5.90
N ALA A 25 11.05 18.17 4.87
CA ALA A 25 10.13 19.10 4.21
C ALA A 25 8.77 19.25 4.93
N GLY A 26 8.60 18.63 6.09
CA GLY A 26 7.35 18.66 6.86
C GLY A 26 6.26 17.73 6.34
N LEU A 27 6.60 16.80 5.47
CA LEU A 27 5.67 15.82 4.92
C LEU A 27 5.71 14.54 5.76
N GLU A 28 4.55 14.08 6.22
CA GLU A 28 4.46 12.79 6.90
C GLU A 28 4.63 11.67 5.89
N ALA A 29 5.52 10.71 6.14
CA ALA A 29 5.76 9.57 5.26
C ALA A 29 5.86 8.25 6.03
N TRP A 30 5.45 7.15 5.40
CA TRP A 30 5.41 5.80 5.98
C TRP A 30 5.76 4.74 4.95
N TYR A 31 6.45 3.70 5.37
CA TYR A 31 6.52 2.45 4.62
C TYR A 31 5.16 1.76 4.65
N VAL A 32 4.72 1.19 3.53
CA VAL A 32 3.37 0.61 3.43
C VAL A 32 3.34 -0.68 2.59
N GLY A 33 2.21 -1.34 2.63
CA GLY A 33 1.85 -2.37 1.66
C GLY A 33 2.69 -3.63 1.72
N GLY A 34 3.14 -4.08 0.55
CA GLY A 34 3.85 -5.34 0.39
C GLY A 34 5.15 -5.42 1.15
N TRP A 35 5.89 -4.33 1.21
CA TRP A 35 7.16 -4.26 1.94
C TRP A 35 6.96 -4.49 3.45
N VAL A 36 5.98 -3.82 4.07
CA VAL A 36 5.67 -3.98 5.51
C VAL A 36 5.25 -5.41 5.82
N ARG A 37 4.37 -5.99 4.99
CA ARG A 37 3.96 -7.40 5.12
C ARG A 37 5.16 -8.34 5.07
N ASP A 38 5.99 -8.21 4.04
CA ASP A 38 7.11 -9.13 3.82
C ASP A 38 8.17 -8.96 4.93
N ALA A 39 8.41 -7.73 5.40
CA ALA A 39 9.28 -7.45 6.53
C ALA A 39 8.76 -8.10 7.84
N LEU A 40 7.46 -8.02 8.13
CA LEU A 40 6.84 -8.69 9.28
C LEU A 40 6.92 -10.21 9.19
N MET A 41 6.97 -10.77 7.98
CA MET A 41 7.17 -12.20 7.73
C MET A 41 8.65 -12.62 7.74
N GLY A 42 9.60 -11.68 7.95
CA GLY A 42 11.04 -11.95 7.86
C GLY A 42 11.50 -12.29 6.44
N ARG A 43 10.79 -11.85 5.41
CA ARG A 43 11.11 -12.07 4.00
C ARG A 43 11.76 -10.83 3.40
N PRO A 44 12.89 -10.97 2.67
CA PRO A 44 13.48 -9.84 1.98
C PRO A 44 12.53 -9.34 0.88
N SER A 45 12.39 -8.01 0.78
CA SER A 45 11.66 -7.35 -0.29
C SER A 45 12.47 -6.18 -0.81
N HIS A 46 12.61 -6.09 -2.13
CA HIS A 46 13.30 -4.99 -2.81
C HIS A 46 12.31 -3.93 -3.33
N ASP A 47 11.01 -4.24 -3.34
CA ASP A 47 9.97 -3.32 -3.78
C ASP A 47 9.52 -2.48 -2.57
N VAL A 48 10.12 -1.30 -2.41
CA VAL A 48 9.81 -0.39 -1.30
C VAL A 48 8.73 0.58 -1.75
N ASP A 49 7.58 0.50 -1.07
CA ASP A 49 6.45 1.41 -1.23
C ASP A 49 6.35 2.33 -0.02
N MET A 50 6.23 3.62 -0.26
CA MET A 50 5.92 4.63 0.74
C MET A 50 4.63 5.35 0.40
N CYS A 51 3.90 5.78 1.42
CA CYS A 51 2.85 6.78 1.26
C CYS A 51 3.20 8.05 2.03
N CYS A 52 2.73 9.19 1.51
CA CYS A 52 3.12 10.52 2.00
C CYS A 52 1.91 11.45 2.07
N SER A 53 1.91 12.35 3.05
CA SER A 53 0.85 13.37 3.21
C SER A 53 0.91 14.45 2.14
N GLY A 54 2.05 14.65 1.49
CA GLY A 54 2.26 15.65 0.43
C GLY A 54 1.62 15.23 -0.89
N LEU A 55 1.24 16.22 -1.71
CA LEU A 55 0.97 15.98 -3.12
C LEU A 55 2.25 15.52 -3.82
N TRP A 56 2.10 14.81 -4.95
CA TRP A 56 3.28 14.31 -5.68
C TRP A 56 4.25 15.42 -6.09
N GLN A 57 3.77 16.65 -6.37
CA GLN A 57 4.60 17.82 -6.67
C GLN A 57 5.41 18.27 -5.45
N GLU A 58 4.78 18.27 -4.26
CA GLU A 58 5.43 18.62 -2.99
C GLU A 58 6.49 17.58 -2.63
N SER A 59 6.13 16.29 -2.78
CA SER A 59 7.07 15.18 -2.56
C SER A 59 8.25 15.23 -3.54
N LYS A 60 8.01 15.53 -4.83
CA LYS A 60 9.06 15.70 -5.82
C LYS A 60 10.00 16.84 -5.44
N ALA A 61 9.45 18.01 -5.13
CA ALA A 61 10.26 19.18 -4.74
C ALA A 61 11.12 18.90 -3.49
N ALA A 62 10.56 18.19 -2.50
CA ALA A 62 11.28 17.79 -1.30
C ALA A 62 12.47 16.85 -1.59
N LEU A 63 12.25 15.86 -2.46
CA LEU A 63 13.28 14.91 -2.85
C LEU A 63 14.39 15.54 -3.70
N GLU A 64 14.02 16.35 -4.69
CA GLU A 64 14.98 17.08 -5.53
C GLU A 64 15.82 18.08 -4.72
N ALA A 65 15.24 18.73 -3.70
CA ALA A 65 15.96 19.59 -2.77
C ALA A 65 16.99 18.84 -1.90
N ALA A 66 16.84 17.54 -1.76
CA ALA A 66 17.77 16.61 -1.09
C ALA A 66 18.70 15.88 -2.06
N ASP A 67 18.84 16.35 -3.31
CA ASP A 67 19.64 15.74 -4.37
C ASP A 67 19.22 14.30 -4.73
N ILE A 68 17.95 13.93 -4.49
CA ILE A 68 17.39 12.63 -4.86
C ILE A 68 16.67 12.76 -6.21
N ALA A 69 17.09 11.98 -7.19
CA ALA A 69 16.47 11.98 -8.51
C ALA A 69 15.04 11.40 -8.46
N VAL A 70 14.12 11.99 -9.23
CA VAL A 70 12.72 11.61 -9.26
C VAL A 70 12.26 11.31 -10.68
N ILE A 71 11.58 10.17 -10.84
CA ILE A 71 10.88 9.81 -12.07
C ILE A 71 9.38 10.01 -11.84
N GLU A 72 8.74 10.74 -12.73
CA GLU A 72 7.30 10.99 -12.72
C GLU A 72 6.52 9.78 -13.26
N SER A 73 6.65 8.65 -12.55
CA SER A 73 5.93 7.42 -12.86
C SER A 73 4.63 7.39 -12.05
N GLY A 74 3.49 7.31 -12.74
CA GLY A 74 2.20 7.17 -12.03
C GLY A 74 1.60 8.48 -11.49
N ILE A 75 2.02 9.66 -11.96
CA ILE A 75 1.47 10.97 -11.54
C ILE A 75 -0.05 11.06 -11.67
N LYS A 76 -0.64 10.35 -12.64
CA LYS A 76 -2.09 10.22 -12.81
C LYS A 76 -2.79 9.66 -11.57
N PHE A 77 -2.05 8.89 -10.76
CA PHE A 77 -2.52 8.27 -9.53
C PHE A 77 -1.85 8.85 -8.27
N GLY A 78 -1.19 10.00 -8.41
CA GLY A 78 -0.51 10.67 -7.29
C GLY A 78 0.81 10.02 -6.86
N GLY A 79 1.46 9.24 -7.75
CA GLY A 79 2.71 8.54 -7.45
C GLY A 79 3.91 9.09 -8.22
N ILE A 80 5.09 8.98 -7.60
CA ILE A 80 6.40 9.24 -8.17
C ILE A 80 7.36 8.13 -7.74
N THR A 81 8.47 7.97 -8.45
CA THR A 81 9.54 7.04 -8.06
C THR A 81 10.80 7.84 -7.73
N ALA A 82 11.26 7.75 -6.49
CA ALA A 82 12.56 8.25 -6.07
C ALA A 82 13.65 7.26 -6.47
N ILE A 83 14.78 7.77 -6.93
CA ILE A 83 16.00 6.99 -7.23
C ILE A 83 17.09 7.46 -6.27
N CYS A 84 17.44 6.59 -5.34
CA CYS A 84 18.46 6.86 -4.32
C CYS A 84 19.42 5.66 -4.27
N ASP A 85 20.72 5.90 -4.42
CA ASP A 85 21.78 4.89 -4.42
C ASP A 85 21.51 3.68 -5.35
N GLY A 86 20.85 3.95 -6.50
CA GLY A 86 20.47 2.92 -7.47
C GLY A 86 19.19 2.14 -7.12
N GLU A 87 18.60 2.35 -5.96
CA GLU A 87 17.31 1.77 -5.57
C GLU A 87 16.14 2.62 -6.06
N ARG A 88 15.03 1.94 -6.35
CA ARG A 88 13.76 2.57 -6.75
C ARG A 88 12.78 2.48 -5.59
N ILE A 89 12.34 3.63 -5.10
CA ILE A 89 11.37 3.74 -4.00
C ILE A 89 10.12 4.42 -4.54
N GLU A 90 8.99 3.72 -4.52
CA GLU A 90 7.70 4.31 -4.90
C GLU A 90 7.16 5.17 -3.76
N VAL A 91 6.83 6.43 -4.08
CA VAL A 91 6.22 7.38 -3.14
C VAL A 91 4.87 7.80 -3.67
N THR A 92 3.80 7.50 -2.94
CA THR A 92 2.42 7.83 -3.32
C THR A 92 1.82 8.82 -2.32
N THR A 93 1.06 9.80 -2.82
CA THR A 93 0.25 10.68 -1.98
C THR A 93 -0.82 9.85 -1.24
N TYR A 94 -1.14 10.19 0.02
CA TYR A 94 -2.34 9.66 0.69
C TYR A 94 -3.55 9.94 -0.18
N ARG A 95 -4.33 8.93 -0.50
CA ARG A 95 -5.44 9.10 -1.42
C ARG A 95 -6.72 8.43 -0.92
N LEU A 96 -7.83 9.04 -1.29
CA LEU A 96 -9.15 8.41 -1.31
C LEU A 96 -9.40 7.96 -2.75
N ASP A 97 -9.85 6.75 -2.90
CA ASP A 97 -10.32 6.30 -4.19
C ASP A 97 -11.75 6.86 -4.39
N GLY A 98 -11.93 7.69 -5.41
CA GLY A 98 -13.24 8.24 -5.81
C GLY A 98 -14.16 7.18 -6.44
N PHE A 99 -15.23 7.62 -7.09
CA PHE A 99 -16.17 6.72 -7.75
C PHE A 99 -15.51 5.96 -8.90
N TYR A 100 -15.75 4.66 -8.94
CA TYR A 100 -15.31 3.76 -10.00
C TYR A 100 -16.46 3.58 -11.01
N THR A 101 -16.27 3.97 -12.24
CA THR A 101 -17.30 3.81 -13.31
C THR A 101 -16.99 2.67 -14.25
N ASP A 102 -15.73 2.27 -14.35
CA ASP A 102 -15.25 1.17 -15.20
C ASP A 102 -14.91 -0.11 -14.42
N GLY A 103 -15.20 -0.13 -13.10
CA GLY A 103 -14.89 -1.26 -12.23
C GLY A 103 -13.38 -1.50 -12.01
N ARG A 104 -12.52 -0.53 -12.37
CA ARG A 104 -11.06 -0.67 -12.27
C ARG A 104 -10.33 0.60 -11.85
N HIS A 105 -10.69 1.75 -12.40
CA HIS A 105 -9.98 3.00 -12.16
C HIS A 105 -10.88 4.00 -11.47
N PRO A 106 -10.45 4.60 -10.35
CA PRO A 106 -11.17 5.75 -9.80
C PRO A 106 -11.13 6.89 -10.82
N GLN A 107 -12.28 7.50 -11.11
CA GLN A 107 -12.35 8.65 -12.01
C GLN A 107 -11.57 9.85 -11.51
N ASN A 108 -11.60 10.04 -10.19
CA ASN A 108 -10.84 11.07 -9.49
C ASN A 108 -10.10 10.43 -8.31
N VAL A 109 -8.83 10.76 -8.18
CA VAL A 109 -8.04 10.46 -6.99
C VAL A 109 -8.03 11.73 -6.15
N GLU A 110 -8.73 11.68 -5.02
CA GLU A 110 -8.73 12.77 -4.06
C GLU A 110 -7.64 12.53 -3.01
N ARG A 111 -7.03 13.60 -2.53
CA ARG A 111 -6.08 13.52 -1.42
C ARG A 111 -6.84 13.06 -0.17
N ALA A 112 -6.36 12.00 0.46
CA ALA A 112 -6.84 11.61 1.79
C ALA A 112 -6.32 12.57 2.86
N ALA A 113 -7.11 12.79 3.89
CA ALA A 113 -6.73 13.67 4.99
C ALA A 113 -5.72 13.00 5.95
N SER A 114 -5.69 11.68 5.99
CA SER A 114 -4.91 10.91 6.96
C SER A 114 -4.33 9.62 6.38
N LEU A 115 -3.34 9.07 7.08
CA LEU A 115 -2.81 7.74 6.81
C LEU A 115 -3.90 6.66 6.91
N GLU A 116 -4.79 6.80 7.90
CA GLU A 116 -5.88 5.86 8.13
C GLU A 116 -6.81 5.75 6.93
N ASP A 117 -7.10 6.86 6.27
CA ASP A 117 -7.94 6.90 5.06
C ASP A 117 -7.23 6.17 3.89
N ASP A 118 -5.92 6.36 3.74
CA ASP A 118 -5.14 5.63 2.71
C ASP A 118 -5.12 4.13 2.99
N LEU A 119 -4.98 3.71 4.24
CA LEU A 119 -5.04 2.29 4.61
C LEU A 119 -6.43 1.69 4.41
N ALA A 120 -7.51 2.47 4.65
CA ALA A 120 -8.89 2.04 4.53
C ALA A 120 -9.31 1.63 3.12
N ARG A 121 -8.72 2.23 2.08
CA ARG A 121 -9.03 1.92 0.67
C ARG A 121 -8.27 0.71 0.11
N ARG A 122 -7.28 0.18 0.84
CA ARG A 122 -6.45 -0.93 0.36
C ARG A 122 -7.25 -2.22 0.22
N ASP A 123 -6.68 -3.16 -0.53
CA ASP A 123 -7.35 -4.42 -0.89
C ASP A 123 -7.51 -5.37 0.31
N PHE A 124 -6.40 -5.76 0.94
CA PHE A 124 -6.36 -6.79 1.99
C PHE A 124 -5.67 -6.28 3.24
N THR A 125 -6.11 -6.79 4.40
CA THR A 125 -5.59 -6.43 5.72
C THR A 125 -4.08 -6.57 5.81
N VAL A 126 -3.52 -7.64 5.26
CA VAL A 126 -2.07 -7.92 5.23
C VAL A 126 -1.26 -6.90 4.42
N ASN A 127 -1.92 -6.09 3.57
CA ASN A 127 -1.32 -5.00 2.80
C ASN A 127 -1.76 -3.61 3.30
N ALA A 128 -2.65 -3.55 4.30
CA ALA A 128 -3.21 -2.32 4.86
C ALA A 128 -2.54 -1.97 6.19
N MET A 129 -1.24 -2.13 6.24
CA MET A 129 -0.38 -1.77 7.36
C MET A 129 0.62 -0.71 6.91
N ALA A 130 1.00 0.17 7.84
CA ALA A 130 2.06 1.13 7.67
C ALA A 130 3.08 1.00 8.79
N TRP A 131 4.34 1.25 8.47
CA TRP A 131 5.41 1.19 9.48
C TRP A 131 6.36 2.38 9.33
N HIS A 132 6.88 2.83 10.47
CA HIS A 132 7.84 3.91 10.55
C HIS A 132 8.92 3.59 11.60
N PRO A 133 10.21 3.84 11.34
CA PRO A 133 11.30 3.48 12.25
C PRO A 133 11.18 4.10 13.65
N GLN A 134 10.60 5.27 13.78
CA GLN A 134 10.46 5.99 15.05
C GLN A 134 9.05 5.90 15.65
N ARG A 135 8.00 5.73 14.80
CA ARG A 135 6.58 5.73 15.23
C ARG A 135 6.00 4.33 15.37
N GLY A 136 6.71 3.30 14.87
CA GLY A 136 6.29 1.91 14.93
C GLY A 136 5.27 1.53 13.85
N LEU A 137 4.52 0.47 14.13
CA LEU A 137 3.53 -0.10 13.22
C LEU A 137 2.15 0.50 13.45
N VAL A 138 1.46 0.84 12.37
CA VAL A 138 0.04 1.18 12.32
C VAL A 138 -0.69 0.03 11.63
N ASP A 139 -1.52 -0.69 12.39
CA ASP A 139 -2.34 -1.82 11.94
C ASP A 139 -3.78 -1.64 12.45
N ARG A 140 -4.62 -1.04 11.62
CA ARG A 140 -6.03 -0.75 11.97
C ARG A 140 -6.97 -1.91 11.64
N TYR A 141 -6.51 -2.88 10.85
CA TYR A 141 -7.35 -3.93 10.28
C TYR A 141 -6.93 -5.33 10.68
N ASP A 142 -6.09 -5.46 11.73
CA ASP A 142 -5.58 -6.74 12.23
C ASP A 142 -4.80 -7.53 11.16
N GLY A 143 -4.01 -6.79 10.36
CA GLY A 143 -3.17 -7.38 9.33
C GLY A 143 -2.12 -8.33 9.89
N GLN A 144 -1.49 -8.01 11.05
CA GLN A 144 -0.58 -8.91 11.74
C GLN A 144 -1.28 -10.21 12.16
N GLY A 145 -2.47 -10.10 12.77
CA GLY A 145 -3.24 -11.28 13.14
C GLY A 145 -3.61 -12.14 11.95
N ASP A 146 -3.89 -11.53 10.79
CA ASP A 146 -4.15 -12.28 9.55
C ASP A 146 -2.88 -12.91 8.95
N LEU A 147 -1.70 -12.29 9.13
CA LEU A 147 -0.42 -12.92 8.79
C LEU A 147 -0.19 -14.19 9.64
N ASP A 148 -0.41 -14.11 10.95
CA ASP A 148 -0.26 -15.23 11.87
C ASP A 148 -1.23 -16.37 11.55
N ARG A 149 -2.48 -16.03 11.19
CA ARG A 149 -3.50 -16.99 10.77
C ARG A 149 -3.37 -17.48 9.33
N LYS A 150 -2.44 -16.91 8.56
CA LYS A 150 -2.27 -17.17 7.13
C LYS A 150 -3.57 -16.92 6.34
N LEU A 151 -4.17 -15.76 6.51
CA LEU A 151 -5.43 -15.37 5.89
C LEU A 151 -5.28 -14.19 4.95
N ILE A 152 -5.96 -14.26 3.81
CA ILE A 152 -6.22 -13.14 2.91
C ILE A 152 -7.65 -12.66 3.19
N ARG A 153 -7.77 -11.53 3.87
CA ARG A 153 -9.03 -10.89 4.23
C ARG A 153 -9.11 -9.52 3.58
N ALA A 154 -10.24 -9.19 2.97
CA ALA A 154 -10.49 -7.86 2.44
C ALA A 154 -10.59 -6.82 3.57
N VAL A 155 -10.13 -5.58 3.31
CA VAL A 155 -10.31 -4.46 4.24
C VAL A 155 -11.78 -4.04 4.26
N GLY A 156 -12.39 -4.06 5.44
CA GLY A 156 -13.80 -3.68 5.62
C GLY A 156 -14.78 -4.66 4.96
N ASP A 157 -15.66 -4.15 4.10
CA ASP A 157 -16.66 -4.99 3.40
C ASP A 157 -16.08 -5.55 2.09
N PRO A 158 -15.95 -6.90 1.96
CA PRO A 158 -15.38 -7.52 0.76
C PRO A 158 -16.16 -7.20 -0.53
N LYS A 159 -17.51 -7.17 -0.46
CA LYS A 159 -18.32 -6.85 -1.66
C LYS A 159 -18.07 -5.44 -2.13
N ARG A 160 -18.00 -4.49 -1.20
CA ARG A 160 -17.65 -3.11 -1.53
C ARG A 160 -16.28 -3.03 -2.19
N ARG A 161 -15.26 -3.70 -1.63
CA ARG A 161 -13.88 -3.72 -2.19
C ARG A 161 -13.83 -4.28 -3.61
N PHE A 162 -14.60 -5.33 -3.90
CA PHE A 162 -14.63 -5.96 -5.23
C PHE A 162 -15.47 -5.16 -6.24
N ASN A 163 -16.49 -4.43 -5.80
CA ASN A 163 -17.24 -3.53 -6.66
C ASN A 163 -16.45 -2.26 -7.02
N GLU A 164 -15.54 -1.80 -6.15
CA GLU A 164 -14.63 -0.68 -6.46
C GLU A 164 -13.61 -1.09 -7.53
N ASP A 165 -13.00 -2.25 -7.39
CA ASP A 165 -12.01 -2.76 -8.36
C ASP A 165 -12.11 -4.29 -8.43
N ALA A 166 -12.67 -4.78 -9.53
CA ALA A 166 -12.86 -6.20 -9.75
C ALA A 166 -11.53 -6.99 -9.85
N LEU A 167 -10.42 -6.34 -10.22
CA LEU A 167 -9.10 -6.97 -10.22
C LEU A 167 -8.63 -7.38 -8.82
N ARG A 168 -9.19 -6.80 -7.76
CA ARG A 168 -8.91 -7.22 -6.39
C ARG A 168 -9.28 -8.69 -6.17
N MET A 169 -10.27 -9.23 -6.90
CA MET A 169 -10.62 -10.65 -6.85
C MET A 169 -9.46 -11.54 -7.36
N LEU A 170 -8.85 -11.17 -8.50
CA LEU A 170 -7.69 -11.89 -9.02
C LEU A 170 -6.46 -11.71 -8.12
N ARG A 171 -6.32 -10.53 -7.51
CA ARG A 171 -5.28 -10.28 -6.52
C ARG A 171 -5.44 -11.15 -5.27
N ALA A 172 -6.69 -11.39 -4.79
CA ALA A 172 -6.96 -12.29 -3.66
C ALA A 172 -6.42 -13.69 -3.94
N VAL A 173 -6.75 -14.26 -5.10
CA VAL A 173 -6.27 -15.57 -5.53
C VAL A 173 -4.74 -15.58 -5.66
N ARG A 174 -4.17 -14.56 -6.32
CA ARG A 174 -2.72 -14.43 -6.48
C ARG A 174 -1.99 -14.38 -5.14
N PHE A 175 -2.48 -13.59 -4.17
CA PHE A 175 -1.85 -13.51 -2.84
C PHE A 175 -2.02 -14.81 -2.07
N ALA A 176 -3.19 -15.45 -2.12
CA ALA A 176 -3.41 -16.74 -1.49
C ALA A 176 -2.39 -17.79 -1.99
N CYS A 177 -2.20 -17.89 -3.30
CA CYS A 177 -1.22 -18.81 -3.90
C CYS A 177 0.24 -18.40 -3.58
N ARG A 178 0.58 -17.09 -3.72
CA ARG A 178 1.97 -16.64 -3.53
C ARG A 178 2.44 -16.76 -2.09
N LEU A 179 1.56 -16.53 -1.13
CA LEU A 179 1.88 -16.53 0.30
C LEU A 179 1.61 -17.88 0.96
N ASP A 180 0.93 -18.80 0.29
CA ASP A 180 0.40 -20.05 0.85
C ASP A 180 -0.58 -19.76 2.00
N PHE A 181 -1.53 -18.87 1.74
CA PHE A 181 -2.55 -18.42 2.68
C PHE A 181 -3.94 -18.84 2.20
N MET A 182 -4.86 -19.02 3.14
CA MET A 182 -6.28 -19.24 2.83
C MET A 182 -6.99 -17.90 2.62
N ILE A 183 -8.01 -17.90 1.76
CA ILE A 183 -8.92 -16.75 1.66
C ILE A 183 -9.94 -16.85 2.79
N GLU A 184 -10.11 -15.77 3.54
CA GLU A 184 -11.07 -15.68 4.64
C GLU A 184 -12.51 -15.98 4.15
N PRO A 185 -13.35 -16.70 4.92
CA PRO A 185 -14.64 -17.20 4.44
C PRO A 185 -15.57 -16.13 3.85
N LYS A 186 -15.73 -14.96 4.49
CA LYS A 186 -16.58 -13.87 3.98
C LYS A 186 -16.00 -13.25 2.70
N THR A 187 -14.68 -13.10 2.64
CA THR A 187 -13.96 -12.63 1.45
C THR A 187 -14.14 -13.63 0.31
N LYS A 188 -14.03 -14.93 0.59
CA LYS A 188 -14.26 -16.01 -0.40
C LYS A 188 -15.69 -16.03 -0.91
N GLN A 189 -16.68 -15.86 -0.04
CA GLN A 189 -18.08 -15.78 -0.44
C GLN A 189 -18.32 -14.57 -1.36
N ALA A 190 -17.85 -13.39 -0.98
CA ALA A 190 -17.97 -12.18 -1.80
C ALA A 190 -17.27 -12.33 -3.16
N LEU A 191 -16.14 -13.05 -3.20
CA LEU A 191 -15.42 -13.35 -4.44
C LEU A 191 -16.29 -14.15 -5.40
N ALA A 192 -17.00 -15.19 -4.91
CA ALA A 192 -17.90 -15.97 -5.73
C ALA A 192 -19.12 -15.16 -6.21
N GLU A 193 -19.69 -14.33 -5.34
CA GLU A 193 -20.85 -13.49 -5.67
C GLU A 193 -20.51 -12.35 -6.66
N CYS A 194 -19.32 -11.78 -6.58
CA CYS A 194 -18.85 -10.68 -7.43
C CYS A 194 -18.12 -11.14 -8.70
N ALA A 195 -17.88 -12.43 -8.89
CA ALA A 195 -17.17 -12.99 -10.04
C ALA A 195 -17.65 -12.48 -11.41
N PRO A 196 -18.97 -12.25 -11.64
CA PRO A 196 -19.45 -11.70 -12.91
C PRO A 196 -18.89 -10.31 -13.25
N LEU A 197 -18.40 -9.53 -12.27
CA LEU A 197 -17.76 -8.23 -12.52
C LEU A 197 -16.46 -8.35 -13.33
N LEU A 198 -15.81 -9.50 -13.32
CA LEU A 198 -14.59 -9.75 -14.11
C LEU A 198 -14.85 -9.72 -15.62
N ASP A 199 -16.05 -10.04 -16.07
CA ASP A 199 -16.41 -10.01 -17.48
C ASP A 199 -16.33 -8.58 -18.06
N ALA A 200 -16.54 -7.55 -17.22
CA ALA A 200 -16.44 -6.16 -17.62
C ALA A 200 -14.98 -5.69 -17.75
N VAL A 201 -14.05 -6.33 -17.03
CA VAL A 201 -12.62 -5.95 -17.00
C VAL A 201 -11.81 -6.69 -18.07
N ALA A 202 -12.31 -7.83 -18.57
CA ALA A 202 -11.64 -8.67 -19.57
C ALA A 202 -11.80 -8.14 -21.01
N ARG A 203 -12.44 -7.00 -21.22
CA ARG A 203 -12.61 -6.32 -22.51
C ARG A 203 -11.71 -5.08 -22.53
#